data_a57eb4472e9bbdd9f7e4bf3a00891524
#
_entry.id   a57eb4472e9bbdd9f7e4bf3a00891524
#
_cell.length_a   1.000
_cell.length_b   1.000
_cell.length_c   1.000
_cell.angle_alpha   90.00
_cell.angle_beta   90.00
_cell.angle_gamma   90.00
#
_symmetry.space_group_name_H-M   'P 1'
#
loop_
_entity.id
_entity.type
_entity.pdbx_description
1 polymer ?
#
loop_
_entity_poly.entity_id
_entity_poly.type
_entity_poly.pdbx_seq_one_letter_code
_entity_poly.pdbx_strand_id
1 'polypeptide(L)'
;MLAEKAIGGTEYQKLYDMLSQFLGKKIYAFMPIEAGGVNSMLPIAAAARLGMPMVDVDGMGRAFPELQMVTFTIGGMKATPMALTDEKGNSCIFETITNKWTEELARAVTMSCGASVSVSLYAMSGKQMKEYGVRGIVTRSEQLGKAIRTIKDCGNRTPEEHFLEMSEGFKLFKGKIADVLRETRAGFNFGKVVLEGIGEYKGHSAYVEFQNENLTATVDGEILATTPDLISLVDTETFIPVTTDALKYGKRVMVVGLKCFHLWRTEKGLELVGPRYFGVDTDYIPLEERCKGGN
;
A
#
# COMPACT_ATOMS: atom_id res chain seq x y z
N MET A 1 0.20 -8.49 18.18
CA MET A 1 1.63 -8.40 17.72
C MET A 1 2.19 -6.99 17.84
N LEU A 2 1.62 -5.96 17.22
CA LEU A 2 2.12 -4.58 17.36
C LEU A 2 1.97 -3.99 18.78
N ALA A 3 0.97 -4.42 19.55
CA ALA A 3 0.76 -3.95 20.93
C ALA A 3 1.85 -4.46 21.92
N GLU A 4 2.54 -5.52 21.58
CA GLU A 4 3.60 -6.12 22.42
C GLU A 4 5.00 -5.65 22.02
N LYS A 5 5.14 -5.05 20.84
CA LYS A 5 6.38 -4.51 20.30
C LYS A 5 6.34 -2.98 20.31
N ALA A 6 6.50 -2.39 21.50
CA ALA A 6 6.61 -0.93 21.59
C ALA A 6 7.93 -0.48 20.94
N ILE A 7 7.83 0.22 19.82
CA ILE A 7 8.98 0.88 19.19
C ILE A 7 9.49 1.93 20.15
N GLY A 8 10.68 1.72 20.72
CA GLY A 8 11.29 2.61 21.70
C GLY A 8 11.71 3.96 21.11
N GLY A 9 11.86 4.01 19.79
CA GLY A 9 12.25 5.18 19.02
C GLY A 9 13.76 5.39 18.90
N THR A 10 14.56 4.54 19.52
CA THR A 10 16.02 4.51 19.33
C THR A 10 16.40 3.89 17.99
N GLU A 11 15.49 3.11 17.40
CA GLU A 11 15.64 2.46 16.11
C GLU A 11 15.85 3.47 14.98
N TYR A 12 15.19 4.63 15.02
CA TYR A 12 15.32 5.66 14.00
C TYR A 12 16.73 6.26 13.96
N GLN A 13 17.28 6.59 15.14
CA GLN A 13 18.64 7.10 15.23
C GLN A 13 19.64 6.04 14.77
N LYS A 14 19.45 4.79 15.19
CA LYS A 14 20.32 3.67 14.81
C LYS A 14 20.33 3.45 13.30
N LEU A 15 19.15 3.40 12.64
CA LEU A 15 19.05 3.26 11.20
C LEU A 15 19.72 4.41 10.45
N TYR A 16 19.51 5.64 10.92
CA TYR A 16 20.15 6.84 10.36
C TYR A 16 21.68 6.75 10.44
N ASP A 17 22.21 6.44 11.61
CA ASP A 17 23.66 6.35 11.85
C ASP A 17 24.28 5.24 11.01
N MET A 18 23.69 4.03 11.02
CA MET A 18 24.18 2.88 10.27
C MET A 18 24.23 3.19 8.76
N LEU A 19 23.12 3.71 8.20
CA LEU A 19 23.06 3.98 6.76
C LEU A 19 23.95 5.15 6.36
N SER A 20 23.99 6.23 7.14
CA SER A 20 24.87 7.39 6.89
C SER A 20 26.35 7.01 6.96
N GLN A 21 26.73 6.19 7.94
CA GLN A 21 28.11 5.70 8.10
C GLN A 21 28.51 4.80 6.94
N PHE A 22 27.63 3.87 6.55
CA PHE A 22 27.89 2.95 5.44
C PHE A 22 28.03 3.68 4.10
N LEU A 23 27.18 4.67 3.85
CA LEU A 23 27.23 5.49 2.64
C LEU A 23 28.37 6.50 2.65
N GLY A 24 28.97 6.80 3.79
CA GLY A 24 29.91 7.90 3.93
C GLY A 24 29.30 9.27 3.61
N LYS A 25 27.96 9.41 3.76
CA LYS A 25 27.19 10.61 3.38
C LYS A 25 26.14 10.93 4.42
N LYS A 26 25.88 12.23 4.59
CA LYS A 26 24.75 12.71 5.39
C LYS A 26 23.43 12.48 4.67
N ILE A 27 22.46 11.92 5.36
CA ILE A 27 21.05 11.87 4.92
C ILE A 27 20.41 13.19 5.29
N TYR A 28 19.67 13.81 4.36
CA TYR A 28 19.09 15.15 4.55
C TYR A 28 17.60 15.13 4.83
N ALA A 29 16.88 14.09 4.40
CA ALA A 29 15.44 13.99 4.56
C ALA A 29 15.00 12.53 4.54
N PHE A 30 13.82 12.27 5.09
CA PHE A 30 13.12 11.00 5.02
C PHE A 30 11.91 11.09 4.08
N MET A 31 11.46 9.94 3.59
CA MET A 31 10.17 9.77 2.92
C MET A 31 9.62 8.38 3.24
N PRO A 32 8.31 8.18 3.23
CA PRO A 32 7.73 6.83 3.33
C PRO A 32 8.07 6.02 2.08
N ILE A 33 8.18 4.71 2.24
CA ILE A 33 8.31 3.80 1.09
C ILE A 33 6.96 3.66 0.37
N GLU A 34 5.87 3.73 1.13
CA GLU A 34 4.50 3.56 0.67
C GLU A 34 3.51 4.42 1.45
N ALA A 35 2.41 4.82 0.83
CA ALA A 35 1.27 5.43 1.49
C ALA A 35 0.34 4.33 2.01
N GLY A 36 0.63 3.80 3.16
CA GLY A 36 -0.17 2.75 3.81
C GLY A 36 0.10 2.69 5.30
N GLY A 37 -0.93 2.73 6.11
CA GLY A 37 -0.94 2.48 7.54
C GLY A 37 0.31 2.94 8.31
N VAL A 38 0.94 2.00 8.98
CA VAL A 38 2.12 2.24 9.84
C VAL A 38 3.32 2.76 9.05
N ASN A 39 3.56 2.25 7.84
CA ASN A 39 4.75 2.61 7.05
C ASN A 39 4.75 4.06 6.56
N SER A 40 3.62 4.74 6.51
CA SER A 40 3.57 6.19 6.26
C SER A 40 3.78 7.01 7.53
N MET A 41 3.43 6.49 8.71
CA MET A 41 3.53 7.23 9.97
C MET A 41 4.94 7.16 10.59
N LEU A 42 5.65 6.03 10.43
CA LEU A 42 6.99 5.85 10.98
C LEU A 42 8.01 6.88 10.48
N PRO A 43 8.09 7.22 9.18
CA PRO A 43 8.99 8.27 8.69
C PRO A 43 8.67 9.66 9.25
N ILE A 44 7.38 9.97 9.50
CA ILE A 44 6.97 11.22 10.15
C ILE A 44 7.53 11.26 11.58
N ALA A 45 7.35 10.18 12.33
CA ALA A 45 7.88 10.06 13.70
C ALA A 45 9.42 10.12 13.73
N ALA A 46 10.10 9.46 12.79
CA ALA A 46 11.54 9.49 12.64
C ALA A 46 12.04 10.92 12.33
N ALA A 47 11.44 11.58 11.37
CA ALA A 47 11.79 12.95 10.99
C ALA A 47 11.62 13.92 12.16
N ALA A 48 10.50 13.85 12.89
CA ALA A 48 10.23 14.68 14.04
C ALA A 48 11.26 14.45 15.18
N ARG A 49 11.57 13.19 15.49
CA ARG A 49 12.53 12.85 16.55
C ARG A 49 13.96 13.25 16.23
N LEU A 50 14.36 13.16 14.96
CA LEU A 50 15.72 13.48 14.50
C LEU A 50 15.87 14.95 14.07
N GLY A 51 14.80 15.75 14.15
CA GLY A 51 14.82 17.14 13.70
C GLY A 51 15.11 17.29 12.21
N MET A 52 14.66 16.32 11.39
CA MET A 52 14.95 16.26 9.96
C MET A 52 13.71 16.52 9.13
N PRO A 53 13.84 17.03 7.90
CA PRO A 53 12.73 17.17 6.98
C PRO A 53 12.16 15.80 6.56
N MET A 54 10.86 15.75 6.32
CA MET A 54 10.20 14.69 5.58
C MET A 54 9.74 15.22 4.21
N VAL A 55 9.92 14.42 3.17
CA VAL A 55 9.50 14.79 1.80
C VAL A 55 8.12 14.19 1.53
N ASP A 56 7.22 14.98 0.95
CA ASP A 56 5.89 14.56 0.54
C ASP A 56 5.93 13.75 -0.78
N VAL A 57 6.49 12.56 -0.68
CA VAL A 57 6.67 11.59 -1.78
C VAL A 57 6.68 10.19 -1.19
N ASP A 58 6.20 9.19 -1.93
CA ASP A 58 6.48 7.79 -1.66
C ASP A 58 6.97 7.05 -2.92
N GLY A 59 7.20 5.76 -2.80
CA GLY A 59 7.65 4.90 -3.90
C GLY A 59 6.54 4.08 -4.55
N MET A 60 5.30 4.15 -4.09
CA MET A 60 4.25 3.22 -4.51
C MET A 60 2.94 3.90 -4.92
N GLY A 61 2.50 4.95 -4.22
CA GLY A 61 1.17 5.54 -4.35
C GLY A 61 0.05 4.65 -3.79
N ARG A 62 0.39 3.52 -3.25
CA ARG A 62 -0.43 2.51 -2.56
C ARG A 62 0.49 1.62 -1.71
N ALA A 63 -0.03 0.56 -1.10
CA ALA A 63 0.80 -0.51 -0.55
C ALA A 63 0.92 -1.69 -1.53
N PHE A 64 2.10 -2.31 -1.57
CA PHE A 64 2.38 -3.56 -2.27
C PHE A 64 3.08 -4.56 -1.33
N PRO A 65 2.94 -5.88 -1.57
CA PRO A 65 3.41 -6.91 -0.64
C PRO A 65 4.92 -7.01 -0.45
N GLU A 66 5.72 -6.55 -1.42
CA GLU A 66 7.17 -6.76 -1.42
C GLU A 66 7.93 -5.44 -1.57
N LEU A 67 9.07 -5.32 -0.90
CA LEU A 67 9.83 -4.06 -0.80
C LEU A 67 10.41 -3.55 -2.14
N GLN A 68 10.61 -4.42 -3.13
CA GLN A 68 11.10 -4.00 -4.45
C GLN A 68 9.99 -3.45 -5.36
N MET A 69 8.73 -3.55 -4.94
CA MET A 69 7.58 -3.06 -5.69
C MET A 69 7.42 -1.56 -5.50
N VAL A 70 8.45 -0.81 -5.85
CA VAL A 70 8.50 0.65 -5.80
C VAL A 70 8.88 1.22 -7.15
N THR A 71 8.38 2.39 -7.47
CA THR A 71 8.70 3.11 -8.72
C THR A 71 10.20 3.38 -8.89
N PHE A 72 10.93 3.43 -7.79
CA PHE A 72 12.40 3.56 -7.79
C PHE A 72 13.08 2.34 -8.45
N THR A 73 12.52 1.15 -8.33
CA THR A 73 13.00 -0.06 -9.02
C THR A 73 12.83 0.06 -10.52
N ILE A 74 11.75 0.68 -11.02
CA ILE A 74 11.54 0.98 -12.45
C ILE A 74 12.67 1.88 -12.96
N GLY A 75 13.12 2.85 -12.14
CA GLY A 75 14.25 3.73 -12.41
C GLY A 75 15.64 3.10 -12.26
N GLY A 76 15.70 1.79 -11.99
CA GLY A 76 16.96 1.06 -11.83
C GLY A 76 17.68 1.30 -10.50
N MET A 77 17.00 1.91 -9.51
CA MET A 77 17.57 2.15 -8.18
C MET A 77 17.60 0.85 -7.37
N LYS A 78 18.67 0.70 -6.59
CA LYS A 78 18.83 -0.44 -5.69
C LYS A 78 18.19 -0.17 -4.33
N ALA A 79 17.54 -1.18 -3.77
CA ALA A 79 17.06 -1.16 -2.39
C ALA A 79 18.20 -1.07 -1.38
N THR A 80 19.37 -1.56 -1.77
CA THR A 80 20.59 -1.59 -0.95
C THR A 80 21.53 -0.39 -1.23
N PRO A 81 22.36 0.02 -0.23
CA PRO A 81 22.45 -0.57 1.10
C PRO A 81 21.14 -0.38 1.89
N MET A 82 20.71 -1.44 2.57
CA MET A 82 19.51 -1.43 3.41
C MET A 82 19.92 -1.71 4.86
N ALA A 83 19.61 -0.78 5.75
CA ALA A 83 19.77 -0.98 7.20
C ALA A 83 18.47 -1.52 7.80
N LEU A 84 18.61 -2.48 8.72
CA LEU A 84 17.50 -3.11 9.44
C LEU A 84 17.82 -3.16 10.93
N THR A 85 16.82 -2.92 11.78
CA THR A 85 16.94 -3.11 13.24
C THR A 85 15.60 -3.56 13.83
N ASP A 86 15.67 -4.41 14.85
CA ASP A 86 14.50 -4.79 15.65
C ASP A 86 14.39 -3.92 16.93
N GLU A 87 13.32 -4.11 17.69
CA GLU A 87 13.04 -3.39 18.96
C GLU A 87 14.03 -3.75 20.09
N LYS A 88 14.78 -4.85 19.97
CA LYS A 88 15.79 -5.30 20.95
C LYS A 88 17.15 -4.71 20.66
N GLY A 89 17.30 -4.08 19.49
CA GLY A 89 18.56 -3.49 19.05
C GLY A 89 19.44 -4.41 18.21
N ASN A 90 18.96 -5.62 17.80
CA ASN A 90 19.63 -6.40 16.77
C ASN A 90 19.59 -5.63 15.46
N SER A 91 20.67 -5.63 14.70
CA SER A 91 20.74 -4.85 13.46
C SER A 91 21.68 -5.48 12.45
N CYS A 92 21.39 -5.21 11.16
CA CYS A 92 22.24 -5.62 10.04
C CYS A 92 22.14 -4.61 8.90
N ILE A 93 23.14 -4.64 8.00
CA ILE A 93 23.10 -3.96 6.71
C ILE A 93 23.15 -5.03 5.63
N PHE A 94 22.27 -4.87 4.64
CA PHE A 94 22.25 -5.72 3.44
C PHE A 94 22.92 -5.02 2.27
N GLU A 95 23.75 -5.76 1.56
CA GLU A 95 24.14 -5.54 0.18
C GLU A 95 23.75 -6.78 -0.61
N THR A 96 22.99 -6.61 -1.67
CA THR A 96 22.48 -7.73 -2.48
C THR A 96 22.65 -7.47 -3.96
N ILE A 97 22.62 -8.53 -4.74
CA ILE A 97 22.80 -8.46 -6.20
C ILE A 97 21.57 -7.90 -6.91
N THR A 98 20.34 -8.13 -6.37
CA THR A 98 19.06 -7.63 -6.90
C THR A 98 18.14 -7.18 -5.77
N ASN A 99 17.16 -6.31 -6.08
CA ASN A 99 16.14 -5.89 -5.13
C ASN A 99 15.26 -7.06 -4.65
N LYS A 100 15.05 -8.09 -5.47
CA LYS A 100 14.33 -9.31 -5.06
C LYS A 100 15.09 -10.08 -3.99
N TRP A 101 16.40 -10.22 -4.11
CA TRP A 101 17.22 -10.80 -3.04
C TRP A 101 17.19 -9.97 -1.75
N THR A 102 17.08 -8.65 -1.86
CA THR A 102 16.90 -7.80 -0.67
C THR A 102 15.61 -8.15 0.06
N GLU A 103 14.51 -8.30 -0.68
CA GLU A 103 13.22 -8.72 -0.11
C GLU A 103 13.33 -10.08 0.58
N GLU A 104 13.86 -11.08 -0.09
CA GLU A 104 13.94 -12.45 0.43
C GLU A 104 14.78 -12.53 1.72
N LEU A 105 15.95 -11.92 1.74
CA LEU A 105 16.83 -11.92 2.91
C LEU A 105 16.25 -11.07 4.06
N ALA A 106 15.72 -9.89 3.75
CA ALA A 106 15.11 -9.03 4.75
C ALA A 106 13.88 -9.68 5.39
N ARG A 107 13.05 -10.36 4.60
CA ARG A 107 11.89 -11.11 5.10
C ARG A 107 12.29 -12.26 6.02
N ALA A 108 13.32 -13.04 5.65
CA ALA A 108 13.82 -14.11 6.49
C ALA A 108 14.32 -13.59 7.86
N VAL A 109 15.06 -12.48 7.88
CA VAL A 109 15.49 -11.83 9.13
C VAL A 109 14.30 -11.26 9.91
N THR A 110 13.35 -10.61 9.23
CA THR A 110 12.13 -10.07 9.85
C THR A 110 11.34 -11.17 10.56
N MET A 111 11.17 -12.31 9.92
CA MET A 111 10.48 -13.46 10.55
C MET A 111 11.23 -13.96 11.79
N SER A 112 12.55 -14.04 11.76
CA SER A 112 13.38 -14.40 12.91
C SER A 112 13.30 -13.38 14.05
N CYS A 113 13.07 -12.10 13.72
CA CYS A 113 12.89 -11.01 14.69
C CYS A 113 11.43 -10.88 15.19
N GLY A 114 10.55 -11.87 14.90
CA GLY A 114 9.15 -11.87 15.35
C GLY A 114 8.22 -11.05 14.45
N ALA A 115 8.48 -11.07 13.14
CA ALA A 115 7.67 -10.56 12.04
C ALA A 115 7.47 -9.03 12.00
N SER A 116 8.33 -8.27 12.69
CA SER A 116 8.33 -6.80 12.61
C SER A 116 9.73 -6.26 12.88
N VAL A 117 10.20 -5.38 12.01
CA VAL A 117 11.49 -4.67 12.11
C VAL A 117 11.33 -3.26 11.52
N SER A 118 12.24 -2.36 11.90
CA SER A 118 12.37 -1.06 11.24
C SER A 118 13.48 -1.13 10.19
N VAL A 119 13.25 -0.49 9.04
CA VAL A 119 14.19 -0.50 7.92
C VAL A 119 14.42 0.89 7.34
N SER A 120 15.62 1.10 6.76
CA SER A 120 15.95 2.25 5.93
C SER A 120 16.65 1.76 4.67
N LEU A 121 16.10 2.11 3.51
CA LEU A 121 16.50 1.56 2.20
C LEU A 121 16.26 2.60 1.10
N TYR A 122 16.65 2.27 -0.13
CA TYR A 122 16.51 3.17 -1.30
C TYR A 122 17.11 4.55 -1.09
N ALA A 123 18.32 4.62 -0.51
CA ALA A 123 19.05 5.88 -0.40
C ALA A 123 19.31 6.45 -1.81
N MET A 124 18.80 7.63 -2.08
CA MET A 124 18.85 8.25 -3.40
C MET A 124 19.05 9.76 -3.36
N SER A 125 19.39 10.33 -4.51
CA SER A 125 19.45 11.78 -4.67
C SER A 125 18.04 12.39 -4.81
N GLY A 126 17.88 13.67 -4.46
CA GLY A 126 16.63 14.39 -4.68
C GLY A 126 16.21 14.46 -6.16
N LYS A 127 17.16 14.34 -7.11
CA LYS A 127 16.84 14.26 -8.55
C LYS A 127 16.12 12.95 -8.87
N GLN A 128 16.66 11.81 -8.44
CA GLN A 128 16.06 10.49 -8.62
C GLN A 128 14.67 10.39 -7.97
N MET A 129 14.56 10.89 -6.73
CA MET A 129 13.29 10.95 -6.01
C MET A 129 12.24 11.76 -6.78
N LYS A 130 12.61 12.94 -7.34
CA LYS A 130 11.69 13.75 -8.13
C LYS A 130 11.26 13.11 -9.45
N GLU A 131 12.10 12.29 -10.04
CA GLU A 131 11.84 11.63 -11.33
C GLU A 131 10.91 10.42 -11.19
N TYR A 132 11.11 9.61 -10.14
CA TYR A 132 10.40 8.34 -9.97
C TYR A 132 9.41 8.31 -8.81
N GLY A 133 9.45 9.24 -7.88
CA GLY A 133 8.58 9.23 -6.71
C GLY A 133 7.15 9.70 -7.00
N VAL A 134 6.20 9.16 -6.27
CA VAL A 134 4.79 9.57 -6.29
C VAL A 134 4.63 10.80 -5.40
N ARG A 135 4.59 11.97 -6.02
CA ARG A 135 4.59 13.26 -5.30
C ARG A 135 3.23 13.60 -4.73
N GLY A 136 3.23 14.27 -3.59
CA GLY A 136 2.02 14.79 -2.95
C GLY A 136 1.19 13.72 -2.25
N ILE A 137 1.72 12.50 -2.07
CA ILE A 137 0.95 11.36 -1.56
C ILE A 137 0.58 11.52 -0.09
N VAL A 138 1.45 12.13 0.72
CA VAL A 138 1.16 12.38 2.14
C VAL A 138 0.08 13.46 2.28
N THR A 139 0.20 14.55 1.53
CA THR A 139 -0.83 15.59 1.42
C THR A 139 -2.16 15.01 0.93
N ARG A 140 -2.14 14.15 -0.10
CA ARG A 140 -3.33 13.45 -0.61
C ARG A 140 -3.99 12.58 0.46
N SER A 141 -3.19 11.82 1.21
CA SER A 141 -3.69 10.99 2.32
C SER A 141 -4.34 11.83 3.43
N GLU A 142 -3.75 12.97 3.77
CA GLU A 142 -4.33 13.92 4.73
C GLU A 142 -5.67 14.48 4.23
N GLN A 143 -5.75 14.88 2.95
CA GLN A 143 -6.98 15.39 2.33
C GLN A 143 -8.10 14.34 2.34
N LEU A 144 -7.81 13.10 1.96
CA LEU A 144 -8.77 11.99 2.04
C LEU A 144 -9.23 11.74 3.48
N GLY A 145 -8.31 11.75 4.43
CA GLY A 145 -8.65 11.60 5.84
C GLY A 145 -9.53 12.72 6.37
N LYS A 146 -9.31 13.97 5.94
CA LYS A 146 -10.20 15.12 6.26
C LYS A 146 -11.57 14.92 5.63
N ALA A 147 -11.67 14.57 4.34
CA ALA A 147 -12.92 14.34 3.64
C ALA A 147 -13.77 13.23 4.32
N ILE A 148 -13.15 12.13 4.75
CA ILE A 148 -13.84 11.07 5.48
C ILE A 148 -14.38 11.57 6.83
N ARG A 149 -13.62 12.36 7.58
CA ARG A 149 -14.07 12.92 8.87
C ARG A 149 -15.21 13.91 8.73
N THR A 150 -15.29 14.62 7.62
CA THR A 150 -16.35 15.61 7.32
C THR A 150 -17.36 15.09 6.31
N ILE A 151 -17.47 13.77 6.15
CA ILE A 151 -18.30 13.13 5.12
C ILE A 151 -19.77 13.55 5.18
N LYS A 152 -20.27 13.96 6.35
CA LYS A 152 -21.64 14.45 6.54
C LYS A 152 -21.83 15.89 6.07
N ASP A 153 -20.75 16.63 5.87
CA ASP A 153 -20.78 18.03 5.42
C ASP A 153 -20.70 18.10 3.87
N CYS A 154 -21.50 17.25 3.20
CA CYS A 154 -21.42 17.03 1.76
C CYS A 154 -22.27 18.02 0.93
N GLY A 155 -22.92 19.00 1.55
CA GLY A 155 -23.79 19.98 0.89
C GLY A 155 -25.01 19.31 0.23
N ASN A 156 -25.20 19.53 -1.08
CA ASN A 156 -26.31 18.96 -1.85
C ASN A 156 -26.05 17.55 -2.39
N ARG A 157 -24.85 16.97 -2.12
CA ARG A 157 -24.46 15.62 -2.57
C ARG A 157 -24.83 14.60 -1.50
N THR A 158 -24.94 13.33 -1.90
CA THR A 158 -24.92 12.23 -0.94
C THR A 158 -23.49 12.04 -0.39
N PRO A 159 -23.33 11.47 0.81
CA PRO A 159 -22.01 11.11 1.34
C PRO A 159 -21.20 10.20 0.37
N GLU A 160 -21.87 9.29 -0.34
CA GLU A 160 -21.24 8.41 -1.32
C GLU A 160 -20.68 9.19 -2.52
N GLU A 161 -21.47 10.08 -3.11
CA GLU A 161 -21.03 10.94 -4.22
C GLU A 161 -19.86 11.82 -3.79
N HIS A 162 -19.94 12.42 -2.59
CA HIS A 162 -18.86 13.25 -2.06
C HIS A 162 -17.57 12.44 -1.86
N PHE A 163 -17.67 11.24 -1.30
CA PHE A 163 -16.51 10.35 -1.12
C PHE A 163 -15.86 9.97 -2.46
N LEU A 164 -16.67 9.54 -3.44
CA LEU A 164 -16.17 9.14 -4.76
C LEU A 164 -15.50 10.30 -5.49
N GLU A 165 -16.08 11.50 -5.42
CA GLU A 165 -15.47 12.70 -6.01
C GLU A 165 -14.13 13.05 -5.32
N MET A 166 -14.09 13.10 -3.99
CA MET A 166 -12.89 13.44 -3.24
C MET A 166 -11.77 12.39 -3.38
N SER A 167 -12.13 11.13 -3.50
CA SER A 167 -11.17 10.05 -3.74
C SER A 167 -10.77 9.90 -5.20
N GLU A 168 -11.50 10.51 -6.15
CA GLU A 168 -11.43 10.23 -7.58
C GLU A 168 -11.66 8.75 -7.88
N GLY A 169 -12.51 8.13 -7.06
CA GLY A 169 -12.75 6.70 -7.05
C GLY A 169 -13.89 6.27 -7.97
N PHE A 170 -13.80 5.02 -8.42
CA PHE A 170 -14.86 4.33 -9.18
C PHE A 170 -15.56 3.36 -8.25
N LYS A 171 -16.88 3.48 -8.12
CA LYS A 171 -17.68 2.49 -7.40
C LYS A 171 -17.76 1.22 -8.25
N LEU A 172 -17.20 0.12 -7.72
CA LEU A 172 -17.20 -1.17 -8.42
C LEU A 172 -18.35 -2.06 -7.95
N PHE A 173 -18.63 -2.05 -6.65
CA PHE A 173 -19.67 -2.89 -6.04
C PHE A 173 -20.06 -2.38 -4.66
N LYS A 174 -21.27 -2.71 -4.21
CA LYS A 174 -21.73 -2.47 -2.84
C LYS A 174 -22.39 -3.73 -2.30
N GLY A 175 -21.87 -4.25 -1.20
CA GLY A 175 -22.34 -5.53 -0.69
C GLY A 175 -22.11 -5.74 0.81
N LYS A 176 -22.67 -6.83 1.31
CA LYS A 176 -22.41 -7.36 2.62
C LYS A 176 -21.40 -8.50 2.52
N ILE A 177 -20.40 -8.54 3.39
CA ILE A 177 -19.43 -9.62 3.44
C ILE A 177 -20.15 -10.91 3.85
N ALA A 178 -20.17 -11.89 2.94
CA ALA A 178 -20.76 -13.21 3.11
C ALA A 178 -19.73 -14.24 3.58
N ASP A 179 -18.46 -14.10 3.19
CA ASP A 179 -17.39 -14.98 3.63
C ASP A 179 -16.02 -14.30 3.51
N VAL A 180 -15.06 -14.76 4.33
CA VAL A 180 -13.66 -14.32 4.27
C VAL A 180 -12.75 -15.52 4.46
N LEU A 181 -12.15 -15.96 3.38
CA LEU A 181 -11.11 -17.01 3.38
C LEU A 181 -9.75 -16.36 3.61
N ARG A 182 -8.92 -16.94 4.49
CA ARG A 182 -7.56 -16.46 4.77
C ARG A 182 -6.60 -17.64 4.92
N GLU A 183 -5.40 -17.44 4.41
CA GLU A 183 -4.28 -18.35 4.57
C GLU A 183 -2.99 -17.55 4.75
N THR A 184 -2.23 -17.82 5.80
CA THR A 184 -0.90 -17.22 5.97
C THR A 184 0.15 -18.21 5.49
N ARG A 185 0.92 -17.83 4.48
CA ARG A 185 2.03 -18.62 3.96
C ARG A 185 3.19 -17.73 3.53
N ALA A 186 4.42 -18.20 3.75
CA ALA A 186 5.65 -17.50 3.36
C ALA A 186 5.70 -16.02 3.83
N GLY A 187 5.10 -15.70 4.98
CA GLY A 187 5.08 -14.34 5.54
C GLY A 187 4.05 -13.40 4.91
N PHE A 188 3.16 -13.89 4.05
CA PHE A 188 2.07 -13.13 3.45
C PHE A 188 0.71 -13.66 3.90
N ASN A 189 -0.26 -12.75 3.98
CA ASN A 189 -1.66 -13.04 4.25
C ASN A 189 -2.44 -13.08 2.92
N PHE A 190 -2.68 -14.28 2.41
CA PHE A 190 -3.52 -14.51 1.23
C PHE A 190 -4.97 -14.63 1.63
N GLY A 191 -5.88 -14.23 0.74
CA GLY A 191 -7.28 -14.48 0.98
C GLY A 191 -8.20 -13.99 -0.11
N LYS A 192 -9.49 -14.25 0.16
CA LYS A 192 -10.61 -13.89 -0.69
C LYS A 192 -11.78 -13.46 0.18
N VAL A 193 -12.32 -12.30 -0.07
CA VAL A 193 -13.59 -11.85 0.54
C VAL A 193 -14.70 -11.98 -0.47
N VAL A 194 -15.80 -12.60 -0.08
CA VAL A 194 -17.00 -12.80 -0.89
C VAL A 194 -18.08 -11.83 -0.40
N LEU A 195 -18.73 -11.17 -1.34
CA LEU A 195 -19.74 -10.14 -1.11
C LEU A 195 -21.08 -10.52 -1.77
N GLU A 196 -22.17 -10.39 -1.00
CA GLU A 196 -23.53 -10.40 -1.53
C GLU A 196 -24.00 -8.97 -1.77
N GLY A 197 -24.52 -8.67 -2.95
CA GLY A 197 -24.94 -7.33 -3.33
C GLY A 197 -26.10 -6.79 -2.50
N ILE A 198 -26.03 -5.49 -2.18
CA ILE A 198 -27.08 -4.73 -1.49
C ILE A 198 -27.49 -3.51 -2.32
N GLY A 199 -28.71 -2.99 -2.08
CA GLY A 199 -29.24 -1.84 -2.82
C GLY A 199 -29.39 -2.15 -4.31
N GLU A 200 -28.80 -1.34 -5.16
CA GLU A 200 -28.78 -1.51 -6.62
C GLU A 200 -28.04 -2.78 -7.09
N TYR A 201 -27.19 -3.35 -6.25
CA TYR A 201 -26.46 -4.61 -6.56
C TYR A 201 -27.16 -5.86 -6.02
N LYS A 202 -28.42 -5.76 -5.57
CA LYS A 202 -29.15 -6.92 -5.04
C LYS A 202 -29.31 -8.00 -6.13
N GLY A 203 -28.92 -9.23 -5.81
CA GLY A 203 -28.94 -10.37 -6.75
C GLY A 203 -27.60 -10.60 -7.46
N HIS A 204 -26.65 -9.68 -7.31
CA HIS A 204 -25.29 -9.81 -7.81
C HIS A 204 -24.33 -10.24 -6.71
N SER A 205 -23.18 -10.78 -7.11
CA SER A 205 -22.13 -11.21 -6.21
C SER A 205 -20.77 -10.65 -6.64
N ALA A 206 -19.90 -10.42 -5.67
CA ALA A 206 -18.54 -10.02 -5.97
C ALA A 206 -17.54 -10.73 -5.06
N TYR A 207 -16.29 -10.77 -5.48
CA TYR A 207 -15.19 -11.14 -4.60
C TYR A 207 -13.96 -10.28 -4.87
N VAL A 208 -13.19 -10.10 -3.81
CA VAL A 208 -11.89 -9.42 -3.86
C VAL A 208 -10.84 -10.38 -3.35
N GLU A 209 -9.80 -10.61 -4.14
CA GLU A 209 -8.64 -11.42 -3.76
C GLU A 209 -7.50 -10.53 -3.31
N PHE A 210 -6.75 -11.00 -2.31
CA PHE A 210 -5.66 -10.22 -1.71
C PHE A 210 -4.45 -11.09 -1.36
N GLN A 211 -3.28 -10.44 -1.37
CA GLN A 211 -2.02 -10.90 -0.77
C GLN A 211 -1.47 -9.74 0.03
N ASN A 212 -1.75 -9.68 1.33
CA ASN A 212 -1.71 -8.50 2.19
C ASN A 212 -2.64 -7.39 1.68
N GLU A 213 -2.40 -6.89 0.47
CA GLU A 213 -3.16 -5.86 -0.24
C GLU A 213 -4.12 -6.47 -1.26
N ASN A 214 -5.22 -5.76 -1.57
CA ASN A 214 -6.19 -6.21 -2.56
C ASN A 214 -5.57 -6.20 -3.97
N LEU A 215 -5.76 -7.30 -4.71
CA LEU A 215 -5.15 -7.54 -6.02
C LEU A 215 -6.16 -7.54 -7.16
N THR A 216 -7.35 -8.13 -6.94
CA THR A 216 -8.42 -8.19 -7.95
C THR A 216 -9.77 -7.90 -7.33
N ALA A 217 -10.66 -7.33 -8.11
CA ALA A 217 -12.10 -7.24 -7.78
C ALA A 217 -12.90 -7.79 -8.96
N THR A 218 -13.71 -8.81 -8.69
CA THR A 218 -14.53 -9.51 -9.66
C THR A 218 -16.00 -9.40 -9.26
N VAL A 219 -16.87 -9.07 -10.22
CA VAL A 219 -18.33 -8.99 -10.04
C VAL A 219 -18.98 -9.92 -11.06
N ASP A 220 -19.83 -10.83 -10.61
CA ASP A 220 -20.54 -11.83 -11.44
C ASP A 220 -19.61 -12.59 -12.41
N GLY A 221 -18.36 -12.82 -12.00
CA GLY A 221 -17.36 -13.51 -12.81
C GLY A 221 -16.53 -12.61 -13.73
N GLU A 222 -16.86 -11.33 -13.86
CA GLU A 222 -16.11 -10.36 -14.63
C GLU A 222 -15.13 -9.57 -13.75
N ILE A 223 -13.86 -9.50 -14.16
CA ILE A 223 -12.84 -8.72 -13.44
C ILE A 223 -13.04 -7.23 -13.76
N LEU A 224 -13.41 -6.43 -12.75
CA LEU A 224 -13.59 -4.99 -12.88
C LEU A 224 -12.35 -4.18 -12.53
N ALA A 225 -11.46 -4.72 -11.70
CA ALA A 225 -10.20 -4.06 -11.35
C ALA A 225 -9.11 -5.08 -11.04
N THR A 226 -7.88 -4.74 -11.38
CA THR A 226 -6.68 -5.50 -11.01
C THR A 226 -5.59 -4.58 -10.53
N THR A 227 -4.66 -5.11 -9.72
CA THR A 227 -3.35 -4.48 -9.52
C THR A 227 -2.73 -4.12 -10.89
N PRO A 228 -2.02 -2.99 -11.04
CA PRO A 228 -1.60 -2.02 -10.01
C PRO A 228 -2.64 -0.99 -9.58
N ASP A 229 -3.83 -0.92 -10.17
CA ASP A 229 -4.87 0.00 -9.68
C ASP A 229 -5.23 -0.36 -8.23
N LEU A 230 -5.53 0.65 -7.41
CA LEU A 230 -5.95 0.41 -6.04
C LEU A 230 -7.36 -0.16 -5.99
N ILE A 231 -7.54 -1.14 -5.13
CA ILE A 231 -8.85 -1.68 -4.78
C ILE A 231 -9.01 -1.51 -3.27
N SER A 232 -9.98 -0.72 -2.85
CA SER A 232 -10.25 -0.45 -1.45
C SER A 232 -11.66 -0.88 -1.08
N LEU A 233 -11.81 -1.51 0.09
CA LEU A 233 -13.11 -1.75 0.70
C LEU A 233 -13.32 -0.67 1.75
N VAL A 234 -14.42 0.07 1.65
CA VAL A 234 -14.80 1.10 2.62
C VAL A 234 -16.15 0.74 3.24
N ASP A 235 -16.30 1.07 4.52
CA ASP A 235 -17.57 0.91 5.21
C ASP A 235 -18.65 1.79 4.58
N THR A 236 -19.86 1.25 4.34
CA THR A 236 -20.90 1.97 3.59
C THR A 236 -21.52 3.17 4.32
N GLU A 237 -21.33 3.30 5.62
CA GLU A 237 -21.90 4.37 6.43
C GLU A 237 -20.87 5.44 6.81
N THR A 238 -19.64 4.99 7.10
CA THR A 238 -18.58 5.88 7.59
C THR A 238 -17.53 6.21 6.52
N PHE A 239 -17.49 5.45 5.42
CA PHE A 239 -16.47 5.51 4.36
C PHE A 239 -15.03 5.27 4.87
N ILE A 240 -14.89 4.80 6.10
CA ILE A 240 -13.59 4.42 6.66
C ILE A 240 -13.10 3.16 5.93
N PRO A 241 -11.87 3.16 5.40
CA PRO A 241 -11.29 1.98 4.77
C PRO A 241 -11.23 0.78 5.73
N VAL A 242 -11.55 -0.40 5.21
CA VAL A 242 -11.51 -1.66 5.95
C VAL A 242 -10.28 -2.44 5.50
N THR A 243 -9.31 -2.57 6.37
CA THR A 243 -8.10 -3.36 6.11
C THR A 243 -8.44 -4.84 5.96
N THR A 244 -7.57 -5.60 5.27
CA THR A 244 -7.76 -7.04 5.05
C THR A 244 -7.91 -7.81 6.37
N ASP A 245 -7.24 -7.39 7.44
CA ASP A 245 -7.35 -7.98 8.78
C ASP A 245 -8.70 -7.69 9.46
N ALA A 246 -9.33 -6.56 9.14
CA ALA A 246 -10.60 -6.12 9.72
C ALA A 246 -11.84 -6.61 8.95
N LEU A 247 -11.65 -7.31 7.83
CA LEU A 247 -12.74 -7.93 7.07
C LEU A 247 -13.40 -9.02 7.92
N LYS A 248 -14.71 -8.98 8.06
CA LYS A 248 -15.50 -9.99 8.80
C LYS A 248 -16.91 -10.12 8.25
N TYR A 249 -17.49 -11.29 8.42
CA TYR A 249 -18.86 -11.60 8.05
C TYR A 249 -19.85 -10.52 8.54
N GLY A 250 -20.82 -10.19 7.68
CA GLY A 250 -21.92 -9.29 8.00
C GLY A 250 -21.61 -7.81 7.80
N LYS A 251 -20.34 -7.40 7.66
CA LYS A 251 -19.97 -6.01 7.43
C LYS A 251 -20.44 -5.55 6.05
N ARG A 252 -21.03 -4.35 5.97
CA ARG A 252 -21.44 -3.74 4.70
C ARG A 252 -20.31 -2.87 4.18
N VAL A 253 -19.91 -3.12 2.94
CA VAL A 253 -18.79 -2.41 2.32
C VAL A 253 -19.10 -1.98 0.90
N MET A 254 -18.46 -0.92 0.46
CA MET A 254 -18.37 -0.52 -0.92
C MET A 254 -16.95 -0.84 -1.42
N VAL A 255 -16.86 -1.52 -2.56
CA VAL A 255 -15.60 -1.77 -3.26
C VAL A 255 -15.36 -0.59 -4.18
N VAL A 256 -14.23 0.06 -4.00
CA VAL A 256 -13.82 1.26 -4.74
C VAL A 256 -12.51 0.99 -5.45
N GLY A 257 -12.47 1.29 -6.73
CA GLY A 257 -11.24 1.29 -7.53
C GLY A 257 -10.66 2.71 -7.63
N LEU A 258 -9.34 2.84 -7.54
CA LEU A 258 -8.64 4.10 -7.81
C LEU A 258 -7.49 3.84 -8.78
N LYS A 259 -7.24 4.82 -9.65
CA LYS A 259 -6.17 4.71 -10.65
C LYS A 259 -4.80 4.63 -9.99
N CYS A 260 -3.95 3.77 -10.50
CA CYS A 260 -2.55 3.72 -10.07
C CYS A 260 -1.74 4.90 -10.65
N PHE A 261 -0.57 5.11 -10.09
CA PHE A 261 0.40 6.05 -10.62
C PHE A 261 0.89 5.61 -12.01
N HIS A 262 1.08 6.54 -12.93
CA HIS A 262 1.32 6.24 -14.37
C HIS A 262 2.54 5.36 -14.64
N LEU A 263 3.60 5.43 -13.82
CA LEU A 263 4.78 4.57 -13.98
C LEU A 263 4.47 3.08 -13.81
N TRP A 264 3.43 2.73 -13.06
CA TRP A 264 2.97 1.35 -12.92
C TRP A 264 2.35 0.77 -14.18
N ARG A 265 1.90 1.63 -15.11
CA ARG A 265 1.31 1.25 -16.40
C ARG A 265 2.35 1.03 -17.50
N THR A 266 3.64 1.26 -17.21
CA THR A 266 4.72 0.93 -18.12
C THR A 266 4.99 -0.58 -18.13
N GLU A 267 5.63 -1.10 -19.18
CA GLU A 267 6.02 -2.51 -19.28
C GLU A 267 6.77 -2.97 -18.01
N LYS A 268 7.83 -2.23 -17.60
CA LYS A 268 8.59 -2.51 -16.37
C LYS A 268 7.74 -2.44 -15.09
N GLY A 269 6.77 -1.53 -15.04
CA GLY A 269 5.85 -1.44 -13.92
C GLY A 269 4.94 -2.66 -13.83
N LEU A 270 4.39 -3.11 -14.96
CA LEU A 270 3.53 -4.29 -15.03
C LEU A 270 4.29 -5.60 -14.79
N GLU A 271 5.57 -5.68 -15.18
CA GLU A 271 6.43 -6.80 -14.80
C GLU A 271 6.61 -6.94 -13.29
N LEU A 272 6.65 -5.81 -12.55
CA LEU A 272 6.83 -5.78 -11.10
C LEU A 272 5.54 -6.01 -10.30
N VAL A 273 4.42 -5.45 -10.75
CA VAL A 273 3.18 -5.38 -9.95
C VAL A 273 1.91 -5.63 -10.76
N GLY A 274 2.03 -6.07 -12.00
CA GLY A 274 0.89 -6.43 -12.84
C GLY A 274 0.19 -7.70 -12.36
N PRO A 275 -1.04 -7.99 -12.85
CA PRO A 275 -1.82 -9.14 -12.39
C PRO A 275 -1.10 -10.47 -12.59
N ARG A 276 -0.35 -10.65 -13.69
CA ARG A 276 0.39 -11.89 -13.97
C ARG A 276 1.52 -12.16 -12.95
N TYR A 277 2.13 -11.12 -12.36
CA TYR A 277 3.11 -11.29 -11.28
C TYR A 277 2.52 -12.03 -10.07
N PHE A 278 1.25 -11.77 -9.78
CA PHE A 278 0.51 -12.39 -8.68
C PHE A 278 -0.24 -13.66 -9.07
N GLY A 279 0.01 -14.20 -10.26
CA GLY A 279 -0.61 -15.43 -10.74
C GLY A 279 -2.04 -15.27 -11.26
N VAL A 280 -2.50 -14.04 -11.47
CA VAL A 280 -3.82 -13.77 -12.07
C VAL A 280 -3.67 -13.82 -13.59
N ASP A 281 -4.37 -14.78 -14.22
CA ASP A 281 -4.29 -15.00 -15.68
C ASP A 281 -5.14 -13.99 -16.45
N THR A 282 -4.71 -12.74 -16.41
CA THR A 282 -5.29 -11.64 -17.20
C THR A 282 -4.25 -10.58 -17.50
N ASP A 283 -4.41 -9.87 -18.60
CA ASP A 283 -3.63 -8.66 -18.86
C ASP A 283 -4.22 -7.48 -18.09
N TYR A 284 -3.34 -6.54 -17.75
CA TYR A 284 -3.77 -5.30 -17.12
C TYR A 284 -4.57 -4.45 -18.12
N ILE A 285 -5.74 -4.06 -17.73
CA ILE A 285 -6.57 -3.07 -18.42
C ILE A 285 -6.83 -1.95 -17.40
N PRO A 286 -6.56 -0.67 -17.76
CA PRO A 286 -6.80 0.46 -16.88
C PRO A 286 -8.24 0.48 -16.32
N LEU A 287 -8.36 0.77 -15.03
CA LEU A 287 -9.64 0.80 -14.33
C LEU A 287 -10.69 1.66 -15.05
N GLU A 288 -10.28 2.84 -15.55
CA GLU A 288 -11.15 3.75 -16.25
C GLU A 288 -11.65 3.24 -17.60
N GLU A 289 -10.97 2.26 -18.20
CA GLU A 289 -11.42 1.60 -19.43
C GLU A 289 -12.43 0.49 -19.10
N ARG A 290 -12.16 -0.30 -18.06
CA ARG A 290 -13.09 -1.33 -17.58
C ARG A 290 -14.40 -0.72 -17.10
N CYS A 291 -14.37 0.41 -16.38
CA CYS A 291 -15.58 1.08 -15.88
C CYS A 291 -16.39 1.82 -16.97
N LYS A 292 -15.84 2.07 -18.16
CA LYS A 292 -16.59 2.69 -19.28
C LYS A 292 -17.44 1.70 -20.06
N GLY A 293 -17.14 0.39 -19.99
CA GLY A 293 -17.87 -0.67 -20.70
C GLY A 293 -19.16 -1.12 -20.00
N GLY A 294 -19.49 -0.59 -18.85
CA GLY A 294 -20.62 -0.98 -17.99
C GLY A 294 -21.79 0.03 -17.91
N ASN A 295 -21.96 0.89 -18.92
CA ASN A 295 -23.14 1.76 -19.04
C ASN A 295 -24.10 1.26 -20.11
#